data_af2a551c0f2fbaf99ab318455503b6d6
#
_entry.id   af2a551c0f2fbaf99ab318455503b6d6
#
_cell.length_a   1.000
_cell.length_b   1.000
_cell.length_c   1.000
_cell.angle_alpha   90.00
_cell.angle_beta   90.00
_cell.angle_gamma   90.00
#
_symmetry.space_group_name_H-M   'P 1'
#
loop_
_entity.id
_entity.type
_entity.pdbx_description
1 polymer ?
#
loop_
_entity_poly.entity_id
_entity_poly.type
_entity_poly.pdbx_seq_one_letter_code
_entity_poly.pdbx_strand_id
1 'polypeptide(L)'
;MNSSNPRYGLVDREYGIQLATTSPADDGPVWMVNLMKYREVADYVDGRKTTISGQAADDLYSPIDSLTAVGAEIVFLGDVDQQLLGDNTVWDRIAVVKYPTRKSFIDMQARPEFQESHKHKDAGMDKTFVIGCQPLQAAEPPPDLEPLDWADVPHPPTKDDGPVVVMHVLRFEDVDAGVQTPAYMEAYK
;
A
#
# COMPACT_ATOMS: atom_id res chain seq x y z
N MET A 1 -3.78 10.51 -20.87
CA MET A 1 -2.90 10.28 -19.72
C MET A 1 -1.61 11.05 -19.95
N ASN A 2 -1.15 11.82 -18.95
CA ASN A 2 0.08 12.58 -19.06
C ASN A 2 1.25 11.60 -19.25
N SER A 3 2.13 11.85 -20.21
CA SER A 3 3.16 10.89 -20.62
C SER A 3 4.37 10.84 -19.68
N SER A 4 4.42 11.67 -18.65
CA SER A 4 5.51 11.76 -17.68
C SER A 4 5.26 10.88 -16.47
N ASN A 5 6.34 10.28 -15.94
CA ASN A 5 6.30 9.62 -14.64
C ASN A 5 6.13 10.65 -13.52
N PRO A 6 5.49 10.28 -12.38
CA PRO A 6 5.52 11.11 -11.18
C PRO A 6 6.97 11.23 -10.67
N ARG A 7 7.26 12.29 -9.92
CA ARG A 7 8.61 12.57 -9.41
C ARG A 7 9.15 11.53 -8.42
N TYR A 8 8.27 10.72 -7.88
CA TYR A 8 8.55 9.76 -6.82
C TYR A 8 8.50 8.29 -7.26
N GLY A 9 8.39 8.01 -8.58
CA GLY A 9 8.37 6.63 -9.05
C GLY A 9 8.22 6.48 -10.56
N LEU A 10 8.34 5.25 -11.02
CA LEU A 10 8.14 4.87 -12.42
C LEU A 10 6.79 4.16 -12.57
N VAL A 11 6.02 4.57 -13.57
CA VAL A 11 4.72 3.94 -13.87
C VAL A 11 4.94 2.73 -14.77
N ASP A 12 4.48 1.57 -14.34
CA ASP A 12 4.27 0.42 -15.20
C ASP A 12 3.04 0.70 -16.08
N ARG A 13 3.30 1.08 -17.33
CA ARG A 13 2.25 1.49 -18.28
C ARG A 13 1.44 0.31 -18.79
N GLU A 14 2.08 -0.84 -18.93
CA GLU A 14 1.42 -2.06 -19.38
C GLU A 14 0.40 -2.51 -18.33
N TYR A 15 0.81 -2.55 -17.06
CA TYR A 15 -0.10 -2.83 -15.97
C TYR A 15 -1.21 -1.76 -15.85
N GLY A 16 -0.88 -0.47 -16.02
CA GLY A 16 -1.89 0.61 -16.04
C GLY A 16 -2.94 0.45 -17.15
N ILE A 17 -2.54 0.00 -18.34
CA ILE A 17 -3.46 -0.33 -19.43
C ILE A 17 -4.32 -1.54 -19.03
N GLN A 18 -3.75 -2.58 -18.47
CA GLN A 18 -4.48 -3.75 -18.00
C GLN A 18 -5.57 -3.37 -16.99
N LEU A 19 -5.23 -2.55 -15.99
CA LEU A 19 -6.19 -2.05 -14.99
C LEU A 19 -7.36 -1.29 -15.64
N ALA A 20 -7.07 -0.51 -16.69
CA ALA A 20 -8.07 0.33 -17.38
C ALA A 20 -8.94 -0.45 -18.37
N THR A 21 -8.46 -1.57 -18.91
CA THR A 21 -9.09 -2.29 -20.03
C THR A 21 -9.59 -3.69 -19.69
N THR A 22 -9.41 -4.14 -18.44
CA THR A 22 -10.01 -5.41 -17.99
C THR A 22 -11.51 -5.38 -18.19
N SER A 23 -12.05 -6.44 -18.83
CA SER A 23 -13.47 -6.51 -19.11
C SER A 23 -14.29 -6.57 -17.80
N PRO A 24 -15.52 -6.02 -17.76
CA PRO A 24 -16.34 -6.10 -16.55
C PRO A 24 -16.62 -7.53 -16.05
N ALA A 25 -16.55 -8.52 -16.94
CA ALA A 25 -16.75 -9.94 -16.58
C ALA A 25 -15.52 -10.54 -15.86
N ASP A 26 -14.34 -9.98 -16.13
CA ASP A 26 -13.06 -10.45 -15.60
C ASP A 26 -12.49 -9.49 -14.53
N ASP A 27 -13.17 -8.35 -14.31
CA ASP A 27 -12.76 -7.38 -13.29
C ASP A 27 -13.23 -7.81 -11.90
N GLY A 28 -12.48 -7.39 -10.90
CA GLY A 28 -12.75 -7.77 -9.53
C GLY A 28 -11.89 -6.98 -8.55
N PRO A 29 -11.98 -7.32 -7.26
CA PRO A 29 -11.26 -6.60 -6.22
C PRO A 29 -9.75 -6.55 -6.48
N VAL A 30 -9.15 -5.39 -6.21
CA VAL A 30 -7.72 -5.22 -6.19
C VAL A 30 -7.32 -4.43 -4.93
N TRP A 31 -6.26 -4.88 -4.30
CA TRP A 31 -5.70 -4.23 -3.12
C TRP A 31 -4.41 -3.53 -3.51
N MET A 32 -4.35 -2.21 -3.34
CA MET A 32 -3.17 -1.41 -3.64
C MET A 32 -2.38 -1.19 -2.36
N VAL A 33 -1.21 -1.84 -2.29
CA VAL A 33 -0.23 -1.63 -1.22
C VAL A 33 0.64 -0.45 -1.62
N ASN A 34 0.67 0.58 -0.78
CA ASN A 34 1.51 1.75 -0.96
C ASN A 34 2.62 1.72 0.08
N LEU A 35 3.88 1.66 -0.37
CA LEU A 35 5.05 1.88 0.46
C LEU A 35 5.52 3.30 0.19
N MET A 36 5.64 4.12 1.24
CA MET A 36 5.88 5.55 1.12
C MET A 36 7.13 5.98 1.86
N LYS A 37 8.01 6.69 1.13
CA LYS A 37 9.18 7.39 1.64
C LYS A 37 8.95 8.88 1.48
N TYR A 38 9.06 9.64 2.54
CA TYR A 38 8.80 11.07 2.53
C TYR A 38 10.08 11.90 2.31
N ARG A 39 9.89 13.08 1.72
CA ARG A 39 10.91 14.12 1.72
C ARG A 39 11.03 14.72 3.13
N GLU A 40 12.22 15.19 3.48
CA GLU A 40 12.40 15.95 4.72
C GLU A 40 11.53 17.22 4.73
N VAL A 41 11.53 17.95 3.62
CA VAL A 41 10.67 19.12 3.39
C VAL A 41 9.91 18.93 2.09
N ALA A 42 8.61 19.22 2.11
CA ALA A 42 7.75 19.10 0.94
C ALA A 42 8.21 20.07 -0.18
N ASP A 43 8.17 19.59 -1.43
CA ASP A 43 8.62 20.32 -2.62
C ASP A 43 7.47 20.42 -3.64
N TYR A 44 6.75 21.55 -3.61
CA TYR A 44 5.62 21.78 -4.51
C TYR A 44 6.07 22.22 -5.91
N VAL A 45 5.48 21.61 -6.95
CA VAL A 45 5.79 21.89 -8.37
C VAL A 45 5.53 23.36 -8.75
N ASP A 46 4.56 24.00 -8.10
CA ASP A 46 4.23 25.42 -8.34
C ASP A 46 5.26 26.41 -7.76
N GLY A 47 6.31 25.90 -7.11
CA GLY A 47 7.41 26.69 -6.59
C GLY A 47 7.09 27.42 -5.28
N ARG A 48 5.91 27.19 -4.67
CA ARG A 48 5.61 27.76 -3.35
C ARG A 48 6.62 27.27 -2.32
N LYS A 49 7.11 28.19 -1.51
CA LYS A 49 7.96 27.85 -0.37
C LYS A 49 7.14 27.29 0.77
N THR A 50 7.64 26.24 1.39
CA THR A 50 7.03 25.63 2.56
C THR A 50 8.11 25.12 3.52
N THR A 51 7.74 24.91 4.76
CA THR A 51 8.61 24.32 5.80
C THR A 51 8.00 23.05 6.38
N ILE A 52 6.83 22.61 5.86
CA ILE A 52 6.21 21.37 6.32
C ILE A 52 7.00 20.16 5.82
N SER A 53 7.00 19.08 6.61
CA SER A 53 7.61 17.81 6.19
C SER A 53 6.84 17.17 5.03
N GLY A 54 7.47 16.23 4.34
CA GLY A 54 6.80 15.44 3.32
C GLY A 54 5.61 14.65 3.88
N GLN A 55 5.75 14.10 5.10
CA GLN A 55 4.65 13.42 5.78
C GLN A 55 3.48 14.36 6.08
N ALA A 56 3.75 15.56 6.59
CA ALA A 56 2.71 16.56 6.84
C ALA A 56 2.02 17.01 5.54
N ALA A 57 2.73 17.03 4.41
CA ALA A 57 2.11 17.27 3.12
C ALA A 57 1.21 16.09 2.69
N ASP A 58 1.62 14.84 2.89
CA ASP A 58 0.79 13.66 2.62
C ASP A 58 -0.47 13.62 3.52
N ASP A 59 -0.38 14.06 4.77
CA ASP A 59 -1.54 14.18 5.65
C ASP A 59 -2.58 15.17 5.11
N LEU A 60 -2.16 16.21 4.34
CA LEU A 60 -3.06 17.11 3.63
C LEU A 60 -3.68 16.49 2.36
N TYR A 61 -3.10 15.44 1.83
CA TYR A 61 -3.62 14.75 0.64
C TYR A 61 -5.00 14.15 0.88
N SER A 62 -5.25 13.53 2.01
CA SER A 62 -6.54 12.98 2.48
C SER A 62 -7.54 12.57 1.36
N PRO A 63 -7.36 11.43 0.68
CA PRO A 63 -8.17 11.05 -0.48
C PRO A 63 -9.53 10.42 -0.11
N ILE A 64 -10.00 10.54 1.13
CA ILE A 64 -11.14 9.80 1.68
C ILE A 64 -12.40 9.95 0.82
N ASP A 65 -12.75 11.18 0.43
CA ASP A 65 -13.96 11.44 -0.37
C ASP A 65 -13.86 10.78 -1.76
N SER A 66 -12.67 10.87 -2.38
CA SER A 66 -12.43 10.26 -3.70
C SER A 66 -12.46 8.73 -3.65
N LEU A 67 -11.94 8.14 -2.57
CA LEU A 67 -11.99 6.70 -2.34
C LEU A 67 -13.43 6.22 -2.09
N THR A 68 -14.14 6.90 -1.19
CA THR A 68 -15.54 6.59 -0.88
C THR A 68 -16.43 6.65 -2.12
N ALA A 69 -16.21 7.64 -2.98
CA ALA A 69 -17.00 7.83 -4.21
C ALA A 69 -16.86 6.69 -5.23
N VAL A 70 -15.80 5.90 -5.15
CA VAL A 70 -15.58 4.72 -6.00
C VAL A 70 -15.77 3.39 -5.25
N GLY A 71 -16.24 3.45 -4.00
CA GLY A 71 -16.43 2.28 -3.15
C GLY A 71 -15.14 1.64 -2.64
N ALA A 72 -14.04 2.41 -2.62
CA ALA A 72 -12.77 1.96 -2.09
C ALA A 72 -12.67 2.20 -0.57
N GLU A 73 -11.85 1.40 0.08
CA GLU A 73 -11.69 1.37 1.53
C GLU A 73 -10.20 1.32 1.90
N ILE A 74 -9.78 2.16 2.85
CA ILE A 74 -8.45 2.02 3.47
C ILE A 74 -8.56 0.91 4.52
N VAL A 75 -7.95 -0.24 4.24
CA VAL A 75 -7.98 -1.40 5.13
C VAL A 75 -6.79 -1.46 6.09
N PHE A 76 -5.73 -0.73 5.78
CA PHE A 76 -4.57 -0.55 6.66
C PHE A 76 -3.91 0.79 6.38
N LEU A 77 -3.51 1.47 7.44
CA LEU A 77 -2.65 2.66 7.40
C LEU A 77 -1.79 2.65 8.68
N GLY A 78 -0.48 2.72 8.51
CA GLY A 78 0.44 2.76 9.65
C GLY A 78 1.79 3.35 9.28
N ASP A 79 2.39 4.04 10.24
CA ASP A 79 3.78 4.46 10.14
C ASP A 79 4.70 3.26 10.40
N VAL A 80 5.84 3.22 9.73
CA VAL A 80 6.82 2.15 9.90
C VAL A 80 7.64 2.47 11.16
N ASP A 81 7.53 1.61 12.15
CA ASP A 81 8.34 1.69 13.37
C ASP A 81 9.75 1.17 13.11
N GLN A 82 9.86 -0.01 12.50
CA GLN A 82 11.14 -0.64 12.20
C GLN A 82 11.07 -1.46 10.91
N GLN A 83 12.09 -1.32 10.07
CA GLN A 83 12.30 -2.18 8.91
C GLN A 83 13.34 -3.24 9.24
N LEU A 84 12.89 -4.49 9.38
CA LEU A 84 13.75 -5.61 9.79
C LEU A 84 14.57 -6.15 8.62
N LEU A 85 14.05 -6.06 7.39
CA LEU A 85 14.65 -6.61 6.17
C LEU A 85 14.27 -5.76 4.97
N GLY A 86 15.16 -5.61 4.03
CA GLY A 86 14.91 -4.85 2.79
C GLY A 86 16.19 -4.40 2.11
N ASP A 87 16.05 -3.52 1.14
CA ASP A 87 17.14 -2.82 0.49
C ASP A 87 17.54 -1.55 1.27
N ASN A 88 18.28 -0.65 0.62
CA ASN A 88 18.70 0.61 1.22
C ASN A 88 17.56 1.65 1.38
N THR A 89 16.34 1.35 0.93
CA THR A 89 15.21 2.25 1.11
C THR A 89 14.56 1.98 2.46
N VAL A 90 14.60 2.97 3.33
CA VAL A 90 13.85 2.95 4.59
C VAL A 90 12.49 3.60 4.34
N TRP A 91 11.43 2.84 4.50
CA TRP A 91 10.05 3.30 4.31
C TRP A 91 9.54 3.98 5.57
N ASP A 92 8.68 4.99 5.42
CA ASP A 92 8.17 5.77 6.53
C ASP A 92 6.72 5.42 6.86
N ARG A 93 5.91 5.05 5.84
CA ARG A 93 4.48 4.71 6.02
C ARG A 93 4.04 3.65 5.02
N ILE A 94 3.08 2.84 5.44
CA ILE A 94 2.41 1.85 4.59
C ILE A 94 0.91 2.12 4.61
N ALA A 95 0.27 2.10 3.44
CA ALA A 95 -1.18 2.11 3.30
C ALA A 95 -1.64 0.98 2.39
N VAL A 96 -2.73 0.32 2.74
CA VAL A 96 -3.40 -0.67 1.88
C VAL A 96 -4.81 -0.20 1.60
N VAL A 97 -5.13 -0.03 0.33
CA VAL A 97 -6.44 0.40 -0.13
C VAL A 97 -7.08 -0.71 -0.96
N LYS A 98 -8.23 -1.15 -0.55
CA LYS A 98 -9.05 -2.13 -1.26
C LYS A 98 -9.99 -1.41 -2.22
N TYR A 99 -9.95 -1.76 -3.49
CA TYR A 99 -10.87 -1.29 -4.52
C TYR A 99 -11.80 -2.43 -4.92
N PRO A 100 -13.10 -2.14 -5.17
CA PRO A 100 -14.06 -3.17 -5.61
C PRO A 100 -13.72 -3.74 -6.98
N THR A 101 -13.10 -2.94 -7.84
CA THR A 101 -12.64 -3.36 -9.17
C THR A 101 -11.34 -2.65 -9.53
N ARG A 102 -10.59 -3.19 -10.49
CA ARG A 102 -9.41 -2.52 -11.06
C ARG A 102 -9.77 -1.18 -11.70
N LYS A 103 -10.92 -1.15 -12.37
CA LYS A 103 -11.44 0.07 -12.97
C LYS A 103 -11.72 1.16 -11.96
N SER A 104 -12.19 0.83 -10.75
CA SER A 104 -12.44 1.80 -9.68
C SER A 104 -11.17 2.57 -9.29
N PHE A 105 -10.00 1.91 -9.30
CA PHE A 105 -8.71 2.58 -9.07
C PHE A 105 -8.42 3.64 -10.16
N ILE A 106 -8.68 3.32 -11.42
CA ILE A 106 -8.50 4.25 -12.55
C ILE A 106 -9.50 5.39 -12.47
N ASP A 107 -10.77 5.08 -12.19
CA ASP A 107 -11.85 6.07 -12.09
C ASP A 107 -11.59 7.07 -10.94
N MET A 108 -11.07 6.60 -9.82
CA MET A 108 -10.66 7.45 -8.68
C MET A 108 -9.60 8.47 -9.10
N GLN A 109 -8.58 8.04 -9.85
CA GLN A 109 -7.51 8.93 -10.31
C GLN A 109 -7.97 9.99 -11.32
N ALA A 110 -9.05 9.73 -12.04
CA ALA A 110 -9.62 10.66 -13.01
C ALA A 110 -10.46 11.78 -12.36
N ARG A 111 -10.77 11.67 -11.07
CA ARG A 111 -11.62 12.64 -10.36
C ARG A 111 -10.88 13.96 -10.13
N PRO A 112 -11.52 15.11 -10.40
CA PRO A 112 -10.89 16.43 -10.21
C PRO A 112 -10.43 16.68 -8.77
N GLU A 113 -11.24 16.29 -7.78
CA GLU A 113 -10.92 16.43 -6.36
C GLU A 113 -9.70 15.60 -5.94
N PHE A 114 -9.53 14.41 -6.52
CA PHE A 114 -8.33 13.59 -6.34
C PHE A 114 -7.11 14.29 -6.92
N GLN A 115 -7.20 14.79 -8.16
CA GLN A 115 -6.09 15.46 -8.83
C GLN A 115 -5.68 16.74 -8.11
N GLU A 116 -6.64 17.47 -7.52
CA GLU A 116 -6.34 18.67 -6.74
C GLU A 116 -5.61 18.32 -5.43
N SER A 117 -6.08 17.32 -4.68
CA SER A 117 -5.43 16.92 -3.43
C SER A 117 -4.09 16.21 -3.67
N HIS A 118 -3.94 15.50 -4.79
CA HIS A 118 -2.74 14.72 -5.13
C HIS A 118 -1.46 15.56 -5.25
N LYS A 119 -1.57 16.88 -5.45
CA LYS A 119 -0.44 17.82 -5.42
C LYS A 119 0.31 17.77 -4.08
N HIS A 120 -0.39 17.52 -3.00
CA HIS A 120 0.20 17.38 -1.67
C HIS A 120 1.01 16.09 -1.56
N LYS A 121 0.46 14.98 -2.05
CA LYS A 121 1.19 13.71 -2.14
C LYS A 121 2.44 13.86 -3.01
N ASP A 122 2.31 14.44 -4.21
CA ASP A 122 3.47 14.66 -5.09
C ASP A 122 4.56 15.53 -4.43
N ALA A 123 4.16 16.55 -3.67
CA ALA A 123 5.10 17.40 -2.96
C ALA A 123 5.81 16.67 -1.82
N GLY A 124 5.11 15.78 -1.12
CA GLY A 124 5.62 15.10 0.07
C GLY A 124 6.46 13.86 -0.21
N MET A 125 6.21 13.18 -1.35
CA MET A 125 6.87 11.90 -1.64
C MET A 125 8.27 12.06 -2.20
N ASP A 126 9.23 11.37 -1.59
CA ASP A 126 10.55 11.12 -2.17
C ASP A 126 10.52 9.86 -3.06
N LYS A 127 9.94 8.79 -2.55
CA LYS A 127 9.77 7.51 -3.27
C LYS A 127 8.47 6.83 -2.86
N THR A 128 7.81 6.19 -3.81
CA THR A 128 6.62 5.39 -3.54
C THR A 128 6.61 4.15 -4.43
N PHE A 129 6.25 3.02 -3.82
CA PHE A 129 5.80 1.84 -4.56
C PHE A 129 4.29 1.70 -4.37
N VAL A 130 3.60 1.47 -5.48
CA VAL A 130 2.18 1.11 -5.49
C VAL A 130 2.07 -0.26 -6.15
N ILE A 131 1.71 -1.26 -5.35
CA ILE A 131 1.72 -2.66 -5.76
C ILE A 131 0.27 -3.18 -5.74
N GLY A 132 -0.23 -3.60 -6.90
CA GLY A 132 -1.55 -4.22 -6.99
C GLY A 132 -1.49 -5.68 -6.59
N CYS A 133 -2.31 -6.06 -5.63
CA CYS A 133 -2.42 -7.41 -5.11
C CYS A 133 -3.82 -7.98 -5.35
N GLN A 134 -3.88 -9.27 -5.64
CA GLN A 134 -5.11 -10.05 -5.59
C GLN A 134 -5.15 -10.79 -4.26
N PRO A 135 -6.22 -10.66 -3.45
CA PRO A 135 -6.28 -11.38 -2.18
C PRO A 135 -6.31 -12.89 -2.45
N LEU A 136 -5.46 -13.61 -1.76
CA LEU A 136 -5.52 -15.06 -1.67
C LEU A 136 -6.40 -15.45 -0.49
N GLN A 137 -7.00 -16.63 -0.55
CA GLN A 137 -7.66 -17.21 0.60
C GLN A 137 -6.60 -17.45 1.69
N ALA A 138 -6.78 -16.83 2.85
CA ALA A 138 -5.91 -17.09 3.99
C ALA A 138 -6.02 -18.57 4.39
N ALA A 139 -4.89 -19.16 4.78
CA ALA A 139 -4.93 -20.47 5.40
C ALA A 139 -5.72 -20.37 6.72
N GLU A 140 -6.69 -21.25 6.91
CA GLU A 140 -7.34 -21.35 8.20
C GLU A 140 -6.37 -21.96 9.23
N PRO A 141 -6.33 -21.44 10.46
CA PRO A 141 -5.54 -22.07 11.51
C PRO A 141 -6.03 -23.50 11.73
N PRO A 142 -5.12 -24.43 12.11
CA PRO A 142 -5.52 -25.79 12.46
C PRO A 142 -6.68 -25.77 13.47
N PRO A 143 -7.71 -26.62 13.29
CA PRO A 143 -8.91 -26.60 14.14
C PRO A 143 -8.65 -27.01 15.60
N ASP A 144 -7.51 -27.64 15.85
CA ASP A 144 -7.02 -28.10 17.14
C ASP A 144 -5.93 -27.18 17.74
N LEU A 145 -5.71 -26.00 17.14
CA LEU A 145 -4.79 -25.01 17.68
C LEU A 145 -5.36 -24.43 18.98
N GLU A 146 -4.78 -24.82 20.10
CA GLU A 146 -5.12 -24.22 21.38
C GLU A 146 -4.68 -22.74 21.41
N PRO A 147 -5.53 -21.82 21.89
CA PRO A 147 -5.14 -20.44 22.06
C PRO A 147 -3.91 -20.33 22.98
N LEU A 148 -2.91 -19.55 22.56
CA LEU A 148 -1.75 -19.28 23.38
C LEU A 148 -2.17 -18.51 24.63
N ASP A 149 -1.78 -19.01 25.83
CA ASP A 149 -1.88 -18.21 27.05
C ASP A 149 -0.70 -17.23 27.09
N TRP A 150 -1.01 -15.97 26.85
CA TRP A 150 -0.01 -14.89 26.80
C TRP A 150 0.65 -14.64 28.15
N ALA A 151 0.09 -15.13 29.26
CA ALA A 151 0.73 -15.05 30.58
C ALA A 151 1.91 -16.01 30.72
N ASP A 152 1.93 -17.10 29.94
CA ASP A 152 2.96 -18.16 30.02
C ASP A 152 4.13 -17.94 29.04
N VAL A 153 4.11 -16.86 28.20
CA VAL A 153 5.23 -16.56 27.31
C VAL A 153 6.38 -15.88 28.07
N PRO A 154 7.65 -16.03 27.60
CA PRO A 154 8.82 -15.45 28.28
C PRO A 154 8.76 -13.93 28.49
N HIS A 155 8.05 -13.24 27.61
CA HIS A 155 7.83 -11.79 27.66
C HIS A 155 6.34 -11.51 27.45
N PRO A 156 5.49 -11.71 28.46
CA PRO A 156 4.07 -11.49 28.32
C PRO A 156 3.78 -10.01 28.01
N PRO A 157 2.77 -9.73 27.15
CA PRO A 157 2.41 -8.36 26.79
C PRO A 157 2.00 -7.56 28.03
N THR A 158 2.32 -6.29 28.01
CA THR A 158 1.96 -5.33 29.06
C THR A 158 0.88 -4.37 28.55
N LYS A 159 0.31 -3.56 29.45
CA LYS A 159 -0.66 -2.51 29.09
C LYS A 159 -0.08 -1.43 28.16
N ASP A 160 1.25 -1.36 28.05
CA ASP A 160 1.96 -0.36 27.26
C ASP A 160 2.29 -0.90 25.85
N ASP A 161 2.06 -2.20 25.60
CA ASP A 161 2.21 -2.81 24.30
C ASP A 161 1.02 -2.45 23.39
N GLY A 162 1.31 -2.00 22.18
CA GLY A 162 0.32 -1.73 21.14
C GLY A 162 0.23 -2.87 20.12
N PRO A 163 -0.77 -2.85 19.26
CA PRO A 163 -0.85 -3.81 18.16
C PRO A 163 0.32 -3.61 17.19
N VAL A 164 0.94 -4.70 16.78
CA VAL A 164 2.01 -4.74 15.77
C VAL A 164 1.52 -5.45 14.53
N VAL A 165 1.71 -4.83 13.36
CA VAL A 165 1.48 -5.47 12.06
C VAL A 165 2.81 -5.65 11.36
N VAL A 166 3.13 -6.89 10.99
CA VAL A 166 4.31 -7.20 10.19
C VAL A 166 3.88 -7.31 8.72
N MET A 167 4.40 -6.41 7.89
CA MET A 167 4.11 -6.39 6.45
C MET A 167 5.29 -6.97 5.68
N HIS A 168 5.09 -8.11 5.03
CA HIS A 168 6.07 -8.72 4.13
C HIS A 168 5.69 -8.40 2.69
N VAL A 169 6.62 -7.77 1.96
CA VAL A 169 6.52 -7.56 0.52
C VAL A 169 7.59 -8.40 -0.15
N LEU A 170 7.19 -9.45 -0.87
CA LEU A 170 8.07 -10.45 -1.42
C LEU A 170 8.05 -10.40 -2.95
N ARG A 171 9.21 -10.55 -3.55
CA ARG A 171 9.37 -10.79 -4.98
C ARG A 171 10.12 -12.11 -5.18
N PHE A 172 9.52 -13.00 -5.93
CA PHE A 172 10.16 -14.25 -6.34
C PHE A 172 10.83 -14.05 -7.70
N GLU A 173 12.09 -14.46 -7.82
CA GLU A 173 12.83 -14.42 -9.08
C GLU A 173 12.57 -15.70 -9.87
N ASP A 174 12.41 -15.58 -11.19
CA ASP A 174 12.36 -16.66 -12.21
C ASP A 174 11.42 -17.83 -11.89
N VAL A 175 10.34 -17.60 -11.16
CA VAL A 175 9.46 -18.67 -10.75
C VAL A 175 8.03 -18.35 -11.12
N ASP A 176 7.36 -19.37 -11.65
CA ASP A 176 5.90 -19.37 -11.73
C ASP A 176 5.32 -19.14 -10.32
N ALA A 177 4.76 -17.96 -10.11
CA ALA A 177 4.19 -17.56 -8.82
C ALA A 177 3.14 -18.58 -8.32
N GLY A 178 2.47 -19.30 -9.23
CA GLY A 178 1.56 -20.38 -8.90
C GLY A 178 2.24 -21.59 -8.22
N VAL A 179 3.56 -21.76 -8.41
CA VAL A 179 4.32 -22.88 -7.82
C VAL A 179 4.93 -22.50 -6.47
N GLN A 180 5.41 -21.27 -6.32
CA GLN A 180 6.09 -20.85 -5.07
C GLN A 180 5.15 -20.44 -3.95
N THR A 181 3.99 -19.86 -4.26
CA THR A 181 3.05 -19.44 -3.23
C THR A 181 2.61 -20.61 -2.32
N PRO A 182 2.25 -21.80 -2.83
CA PRO A 182 1.93 -22.94 -1.98
C PRO A 182 3.10 -23.38 -1.09
N ALA A 183 4.33 -23.46 -1.63
CA ALA A 183 5.51 -23.84 -0.85
C ALA A 183 5.85 -22.81 0.25
N TYR A 184 5.71 -21.53 -0.06
CA TYR A 184 5.88 -20.45 0.91
C TYR A 184 4.83 -20.54 2.04
N MET A 185 3.56 -20.71 1.68
CA MET A 185 2.47 -20.86 2.66
C MET A 185 2.62 -22.11 3.52
N GLU A 186 3.15 -23.21 2.96
CA GLU A 186 3.42 -24.42 3.73
C GLU A 186 4.54 -24.22 4.76
N ALA A 187 5.55 -23.41 4.45
CA ALA A 187 6.65 -23.10 5.37
C ALA A 187 6.22 -22.20 6.55
N TYR A 188 5.05 -21.55 6.46
CA TYR A 188 4.48 -20.71 7.51
C TYR A 188 3.43 -21.39 8.40
N LYS A 189 3.14 -22.65 8.14
CA LYS A 189 2.30 -23.49 9.00
C LYS A 189 3.11 -24.11 10.13
#